data_8746a4266757049771ac35a45e8b8ed2
#
_entry.id   8746a4266757049771ac35a45e8b8ed2
#
_cell.length_a   1.000
_cell.length_b   1.000
_cell.length_c   1.000
_cell.angle_alpha   90.00
_cell.angle_beta   90.00
_cell.angle_gamma   90.00
#
_symmetry.space_group_name_H-M   'P 1'
#
loop_
_entity.id
_entity.type
_entity.pdbx_description
1 polymer ?
#
loop_
_entity_poly.entity_id
_entity_poly.type
_entity_poly.pdbx_seq_one_letter_code
_entity_poly.pdbx_strand_id
1 'polypeptide(L)'
;NNKILCAQRGPGKALAYLWEFPGGKVEPGETDKEALEREIREELLCKIDVKNKVTTTLHEYDFGFVNLTTFECDLLEGEPVLTEHVAVKWLAVEELATLEWAPADIPAIEILMGQTMG
;
A
#
# COMPACT_ATOMS: atom_id res chain seq x y z
N ASN A 1 6.39 0.97 -16.23
CA ASN A 1 7.12 2.12 -15.76
C ASN A 1 7.26 2.02 -14.25
N ASN A 2 8.18 2.77 -13.69
CA ASN A 2 8.65 2.55 -12.32
C ASN A 2 8.01 3.51 -11.33
N LYS A 3 6.68 3.65 -11.40
CA LYS A 3 5.97 4.50 -10.45
C LYS A 3 5.21 3.66 -9.44
N ILE A 4 5.05 4.21 -8.26
CA ILE A 4 4.45 3.53 -7.12
C ILE A 4 3.12 4.20 -6.79
N LEU A 5 2.08 3.40 -6.65
CA LEU A 5 0.75 3.91 -6.30
C LEU A 5 0.68 4.17 -4.80
N CYS A 6 0.37 5.40 -4.44
CA CYS A 6 0.23 5.83 -3.07
C CYS A 6 -1.20 6.31 -2.83
N ALA A 7 -1.80 5.95 -1.71
CA ALA A 7 -3.18 6.28 -1.42
C ALA A 7 -3.28 7.00 -0.08
N GLN A 8 -4.15 8.02 0.00
CA GLN A 8 -4.35 8.82 1.20
C GLN A 8 -5.62 8.39 1.91
N ARG A 9 -5.49 8.07 3.20
CA ARG A 9 -6.62 7.64 4.03
C ARG A 9 -7.60 8.79 4.23
N GLY A 10 -8.90 8.46 4.22
CA GLY A 10 -9.95 9.45 4.37
C GLY A 10 -10.21 9.85 5.82
N PRO A 11 -11.05 10.89 6.02
CA PRO A 11 -11.48 11.29 7.36
C PRO A 11 -12.38 10.21 7.96
N GLY A 12 -12.42 10.11 9.27
CA GLY A 12 -13.24 9.12 9.95
C GLY A 12 -12.59 7.76 10.09
N LYS A 13 -11.40 7.58 9.54
CA LYS A 13 -10.61 6.36 9.72
C LYS A 13 -9.46 6.65 10.67
N ALA A 14 -8.92 5.60 11.29
CA ALA A 14 -7.68 5.74 12.05
C ALA A 14 -6.60 6.25 11.12
N LEU A 15 -5.70 7.09 11.62
CA LEU A 15 -4.59 7.66 10.84
C LEU A 15 -5.09 8.46 9.64
N ALA A 16 -6.15 9.25 9.84
CA ALA A 16 -6.77 10.03 8.77
C ALA A 16 -5.74 10.93 8.07
N TYR A 17 -5.88 11.02 6.74
CA TYR A 17 -5.05 11.84 5.85
C TYR A 17 -3.58 11.44 5.75
N LEU A 18 -3.15 10.37 6.40
CA LEU A 18 -1.82 9.82 6.16
C LEU A 18 -1.85 8.96 4.89
N TRP A 19 -0.70 8.82 4.27
CA TRP A 19 -0.55 8.03 3.05
C TRP A 19 -0.18 6.60 3.38
N GLU A 20 -0.58 5.67 2.52
CA GLU A 20 -0.32 4.24 2.69
C GLU A 20 -0.23 3.59 1.32
N PHE A 21 0.36 2.40 1.27
CA PHE A 21 0.20 1.54 0.11
C PHE A 21 -1.17 0.90 0.22
N PRO A 22 -1.98 0.88 -0.86
CA PRO A 22 -3.32 0.31 -0.77
C PRO A 22 -3.28 -1.19 -0.48
N GLY A 23 -4.28 -1.68 0.23
CA GLY A 23 -4.41 -3.07 0.61
C GLY A 23 -5.33 -3.23 1.80
N GLY A 24 -5.42 -4.43 2.33
CA GLY A 24 -6.27 -4.72 3.46
C GLY A 24 -5.93 -6.04 4.11
N LYS A 25 -6.88 -6.57 4.87
CA LYS A 25 -6.65 -7.77 5.69
C LYS A 25 -6.77 -9.05 4.87
N VAL A 26 -5.94 -10.04 5.23
CA VAL A 26 -6.09 -11.40 4.72
C VAL A 26 -7.28 -12.05 5.40
N GLU A 27 -8.20 -12.61 4.61
CA GLU A 27 -9.36 -13.32 5.13
C GLU A 27 -9.08 -14.82 5.19
N PRO A 28 -9.85 -15.57 6.01
CA PRO A 28 -9.65 -17.02 6.09
C PRO A 28 -9.69 -17.68 4.72
N GLY A 29 -8.72 -18.54 4.46
CA GLY A 29 -8.64 -19.25 3.19
C GLY A 29 -7.90 -18.52 2.09
N GLU A 30 -7.47 -17.27 2.31
CA GLU A 30 -6.72 -16.51 1.34
C GLU A 30 -5.21 -16.55 1.63
N THR A 31 -4.41 -16.52 0.57
CA THR A 31 -2.99 -16.19 0.72
C THR A 31 -2.84 -14.68 0.79
N ASP A 32 -1.66 -14.21 1.21
CA ASP A 32 -1.36 -12.77 1.23
C ASP A 32 -1.56 -12.14 -0.14
N LYS A 33 -1.11 -12.83 -1.20
CA LYS A 33 -1.23 -12.31 -2.57
C LYS A 33 -2.69 -12.24 -3.02
N GLU A 34 -3.47 -13.26 -2.70
CA GLU A 34 -4.89 -13.27 -3.05
C GLU A 34 -5.64 -12.15 -2.34
N ALA A 35 -5.31 -11.92 -1.08
CA ALA A 35 -5.93 -10.86 -0.30
C ALA A 35 -5.64 -9.50 -0.93
N LEU A 36 -4.39 -9.25 -1.33
CA LEU A 36 -4.02 -7.98 -1.95
C LEU A 36 -4.75 -7.78 -3.28
N GLU A 37 -4.79 -8.81 -4.11
CA GLU A 37 -5.51 -8.72 -5.39
C GLU A 37 -6.99 -8.40 -5.18
N ARG A 38 -7.62 -9.04 -4.19
CA ARG A 38 -9.02 -8.80 -3.86
C ARG A 38 -9.23 -7.36 -3.36
N GLU A 39 -8.40 -6.91 -2.42
CA GLU A 39 -8.54 -5.58 -1.82
C GLU A 39 -8.35 -4.48 -2.85
N ILE A 40 -7.38 -4.63 -3.75
CA ILE A 40 -7.16 -3.62 -4.80
C ILE A 40 -8.36 -3.57 -5.75
N ARG A 41 -8.93 -4.74 -6.08
CA ARG A 41 -10.12 -4.77 -6.93
C ARG A 41 -11.30 -4.08 -6.25
N GLU A 42 -11.48 -4.33 -4.94
CA GLU A 42 -12.60 -3.75 -4.19
C GLU A 42 -12.42 -2.26 -3.93
N GLU A 43 -11.21 -1.84 -3.56
CA GLU A 43 -10.97 -0.46 -3.14
C GLU A 43 -10.66 0.48 -4.30
N LEU A 44 -10.00 0.00 -5.34
CA LEU A 44 -9.54 0.85 -6.45
C LEU A 44 -10.07 0.42 -7.80
N LEU A 45 -10.82 -0.69 -7.86
CA LEU A 45 -11.41 -1.23 -9.09
C LEU A 45 -10.35 -1.52 -10.16
N CYS A 46 -9.17 -1.98 -9.73
CA CYS A 46 -8.06 -2.33 -10.60
C CYS A 46 -7.75 -3.80 -10.49
N LYS A 47 -7.12 -4.34 -11.54
CA LYS A 47 -6.60 -5.70 -11.53
C LYS A 47 -5.08 -5.63 -11.52
N ILE A 48 -4.45 -6.36 -10.59
CA ILE A 48 -3.00 -6.37 -10.46
C ILE A 48 -2.46 -7.79 -10.51
N ASP A 49 -1.17 -7.91 -10.82
CA ASP A 49 -0.41 -9.15 -10.70
C ASP A 49 0.62 -8.95 -9.59
N VAL A 50 0.48 -9.69 -8.49
CA VAL A 50 1.35 -9.55 -7.32
C VAL A 50 2.63 -10.32 -7.57
N LYS A 51 3.77 -9.63 -7.41
CA LYS A 51 5.09 -10.18 -7.69
C LYS A 51 5.85 -10.46 -6.39
N ASN A 52 6.95 -9.80 -6.18
CA ASN A 52 7.86 -10.08 -5.07
C ASN A 52 7.46 -9.37 -3.80
N LYS A 53 7.67 -10.04 -2.67
CA LYS A 53 7.46 -9.40 -1.38
C LYS A 53 8.58 -8.41 -1.10
N VAL A 54 8.23 -7.21 -0.67
CA VAL A 54 9.19 -6.19 -0.24
C VAL A 54 9.57 -6.44 1.21
N THR A 55 8.60 -6.49 2.10
CA THR A 55 8.84 -6.76 3.51
C THR A 55 7.54 -7.03 4.25
N THR A 56 7.66 -7.57 5.47
CA THR A 56 6.55 -7.70 6.41
C THR A 56 6.90 -6.88 7.65
N THR A 57 5.97 -6.04 8.08
CA THR A 57 6.16 -5.16 9.23
C THR A 57 5.06 -5.41 10.26
N LEU A 58 5.46 -5.63 11.51
CA LEU A 58 4.53 -5.65 12.64
C LEU A 58 4.69 -4.34 13.37
N HIS A 59 3.62 -3.55 13.42
CA HIS A 59 3.67 -2.23 14.07
C HIS A 59 2.57 -2.12 15.11
N GLU A 60 2.91 -1.59 16.27
CA GLU A 60 1.95 -1.36 17.34
C GLU A 60 1.43 0.08 17.28
N TYR A 61 0.11 0.20 17.16
CA TYR A 61 -0.60 1.48 17.28
C TYR A 61 -1.40 1.47 18.59
N ASP A 62 -1.93 2.62 18.96
CA ASP A 62 -2.79 2.72 20.15
C ASP A 62 -3.99 1.77 20.09
N PHE A 63 -4.52 1.53 18.88
CA PHE A 63 -5.68 0.67 18.69
C PHE A 63 -5.33 -0.81 18.54
N GLY A 64 -4.04 -1.19 18.55
CA GLY A 64 -3.61 -2.57 18.43
C GLY A 64 -2.46 -2.76 17.46
N PHE A 65 -2.15 -4.02 17.14
CA PHE A 65 -1.07 -4.36 16.22
C PHE A 65 -1.56 -4.42 14.79
N VAL A 66 -0.72 -3.96 13.86
CA VAL A 66 -0.93 -4.12 12.43
C VAL A 66 0.22 -4.93 11.87
N ASN A 67 -0.08 -6.03 11.20
CA ASN A 67 0.91 -6.86 10.53
C ASN A 67 0.76 -6.63 9.03
N LEU A 68 1.68 -5.87 8.45
CA LEU A 68 1.60 -5.39 7.08
C LEU A 68 2.65 -6.06 6.20
N THR A 69 2.20 -6.74 5.14
CA THR A 69 3.09 -7.29 4.13
C THR A 69 2.96 -6.47 2.86
N THR A 70 4.10 -6.01 2.33
CA THR A 70 4.16 -5.15 1.16
C THR A 70 4.74 -5.93 -0.02
N PHE A 71 4.12 -5.79 -1.19
CA PHE A 71 4.52 -6.50 -2.41
C PHE A 71 4.75 -5.53 -3.56
N GLU A 72 5.64 -5.91 -4.46
CA GLU A 72 5.74 -5.29 -5.79
C GLU A 72 4.66 -5.89 -6.66
N CYS A 73 3.97 -5.06 -7.44
CA CYS A 73 2.86 -5.49 -8.30
C CYS A 73 2.92 -4.81 -9.65
N ASP A 74 2.36 -5.49 -10.66
CA ASP A 74 2.11 -4.89 -11.97
C ASP A 74 0.63 -4.58 -12.10
N LEU A 75 0.30 -3.42 -12.65
CA LEU A 75 -1.08 -3.08 -12.96
C LEU A 75 -1.46 -3.71 -14.28
N LEU A 76 -2.46 -4.58 -14.28
CA LEU A 76 -2.89 -5.30 -15.47
C LEU A 76 -4.04 -4.60 -16.18
N GLU A 77 -5.04 -4.10 -15.42
CA GLU A 77 -6.22 -3.47 -16.01
C GLU A 77 -6.75 -2.39 -15.08
N GLY A 78 -7.32 -1.37 -15.69
CA GLY A 78 -8.05 -0.33 -14.99
C GLY A 78 -7.18 0.83 -14.54
N GLU A 79 -7.83 1.89 -14.12
CA GLU A 79 -7.19 3.03 -13.47
C GLU A 79 -7.76 3.12 -12.06
N PRO A 80 -6.95 3.49 -11.05
CA PRO A 80 -7.46 3.57 -9.69
C PRO A 80 -8.66 4.51 -9.57
N VAL A 81 -9.71 4.02 -8.94
CA VAL A 81 -10.93 4.79 -8.69
C VAL A 81 -11.03 5.00 -7.18
N LEU A 82 -11.29 6.23 -6.76
CA LEU A 82 -11.41 6.54 -5.34
C LEU A 82 -12.75 6.02 -4.82
N THR A 83 -12.70 5.02 -3.94
CA THR A 83 -13.89 4.50 -3.26
C THR A 83 -13.81 4.78 -1.77
N GLU A 84 -12.68 4.49 -1.14
CA GLU A 84 -12.48 4.71 0.30
C GLU A 84 -11.39 5.73 0.61
N HIS A 85 -10.45 5.93 -0.32
CA HIS A 85 -9.36 6.89 -0.15
C HIS A 85 -9.79 8.26 -0.68
N VAL A 86 -9.16 9.33 -0.16
CA VAL A 86 -9.47 10.69 -0.64
C VAL A 86 -8.58 11.13 -1.77
N ALA A 87 -7.44 10.46 -1.98
CA ALA A 87 -6.53 10.79 -3.07
C ALA A 87 -5.64 9.59 -3.39
N VAL A 88 -5.15 9.54 -4.62
CA VAL A 88 -4.07 8.61 -5.01
C VAL A 88 -3.06 9.39 -5.84
N LYS A 89 -1.79 8.95 -5.76
CA LYS A 89 -0.70 9.51 -6.56
C LYS A 89 0.19 8.40 -7.05
N TRP A 90 0.71 8.57 -8.27
CA TRP A 90 1.76 7.71 -8.81
C TRP A 90 3.08 8.46 -8.64
N LEU A 91 3.99 7.92 -7.82
CA LEU A 91 5.26 8.59 -7.51
C LEU A 91 6.45 7.70 -7.87
N ALA A 92 7.54 8.35 -8.28
CA ALA A 92 8.83 7.68 -8.36
C ALA A 92 9.33 7.43 -6.94
N VAL A 93 10.26 6.46 -6.78
CA VAL A 93 10.76 6.07 -5.46
C VAL A 93 11.32 7.27 -4.68
N GLU A 94 12.10 8.11 -5.36
CA GLU A 94 12.72 9.27 -4.70
C GLU A 94 11.71 10.33 -4.25
N GLU A 95 10.48 10.25 -4.72
CA GLU A 95 9.42 11.18 -4.31
C GLU A 95 8.64 10.71 -3.09
N LEU A 96 8.84 9.46 -2.65
CA LEU A 96 8.06 8.89 -1.54
C LEU A 96 8.25 9.69 -0.25
N ALA A 97 9.43 10.24 -0.02
CA ALA A 97 9.71 11.01 1.20
C ALA A 97 8.95 12.33 1.28
N THR A 98 8.27 12.74 0.20
CA THR A 98 7.51 14.00 0.20
C THR A 98 6.14 13.88 0.86
N LEU A 99 5.70 12.65 1.17
CA LEU A 99 4.39 12.39 1.76
C LEU A 99 4.50 12.04 3.24
N GLU A 100 3.42 12.29 3.97
CA GLU A 100 3.32 11.86 5.36
C GLU A 100 2.69 10.47 5.41
N TRP A 101 3.49 9.48 5.76
CA TRP A 101 3.10 8.06 5.70
C TRP A 101 2.57 7.54 7.02
N ALA A 102 1.62 6.60 6.96
CA ALA A 102 1.25 5.83 8.13
C ALA A 102 2.49 5.06 8.62
N PRO A 103 2.74 5.02 9.94
CA PRO A 103 3.99 4.44 10.45
C PRO A 103 4.28 3.01 10.00
N ALA A 104 3.25 2.17 9.86
CA ALA A 104 3.45 0.78 9.44
C ALA A 104 4.01 0.65 8.03
N ASP A 105 3.88 1.68 7.19
CA ASP A 105 4.38 1.67 5.81
C ASP A 105 5.83 2.15 5.70
N ILE A 106 6.34 2.84 6.72
CA ILE A 106 7.67 3.46 6.67
C ILE A 106 8.79 2.44 6.42
N PRO A 107 8.82 1.26 7.08
CA PRO A 107 9.90 0.31 6.80
C PRO A 107 9.96 -0.12 5.33
N ALA A 108 8.81 -0.30 4.68
CA ALA A 108 8.80 -0.65 3.25
C ALA A 108 9.36 0.48 2.40
N ILE A 109 9.03 1.73 2.75
CA ILE A 109 9.54 2.91 2.04
C ILE A 109 11.04 2.99 2.15
N GLU A 110 11.59 2.75 3.33
CA GLU A 110 13.04 2.77 3.55
C GLU A 110 13.74 1.71 2.71
N ILE A 111 13.16 0.52 2.62
CA ILE A 111 13.71 -0.56 1.80
C ILE A 111 13.68 -0.17 0.32
N LEU A 112 12.57 0.35 -0.16
CA LEU A 112 12.44 0.75 -1.57
C LEU A 112 13.43 1.85 -1.94
N MET A 113 13.59 2.85 -1.07
CA MET A 113 14.55 3.94 -1.31
C MET A 113 15.98 3.43 -1.26
N GLY A 114 16.27 2.47 -0.37
CA GLY A 114 17.59 1.86 -0.29
C GLY A 114 17.95 1.06 -1.53
N GLN A 115 16.97 0.34 -2.10
CA GLN A 115 17.19 -0.40 -3.33
C GLN A 115 17.55 0.52 -4.49
N THR A 116 16.93 1.69 -4.55
CA THR A 116 17.22 2.66 -5.61
C THR A 116 18.61 3.25 -5.46
N MET A 117 19.04 3.47 -4.24
CA MET A 117 20.34 4.09 -3.96
C MET A 117 21.49 3.08 -3.95
N GLY A 118 21.15 1.82 -3.83
CA GLY A 118 22.16 0.76 -3.81
C GLY A 118 22.52 0.32 -5.17
#